data_5c159ba9da7c9c61a20b42e1fcb224e5
#
_entry.id   5c159ba9da7c9c61a20b42e1fcb224e5
#
_cell.length_a   1.000
_cell.length_b   1.000
_cell.length_c   1.000
_cell.angle_alpha   90.00
_cell.angle_beta   90.00
_cell.angle_gamma   90.00
#
_symmetry.space_group_name_H-M   'P 1'
#
loop_
_entity.id
_entity.type
_entity.pdbx_description
1 polymer ?
#
loop_
_entity_poly.entity_id
_entity_poly.type
_entity_poly.pdbx_seq_one_letter_code
_entity_poly.pdbx_strand_id
1 'polypeptide(L)'
;MWAVNPQDYEWRSQFLHEIPDWLAGYFGNRYEKLFAGRDGRRRANTFLRKTIGENVLPRLRKVAARYQLAADVFDLPFGKSLQRLPSLDRTDLKKLSGQVSGWMAQMFYDFTDTLKGKPKDEREMRQRTLEAYRNLCSLSLMLNNQPPYWAEHEANDGHLENRKAESGILRLMAPEWWYQRLKRARDLQREHLAIAVGQVQKSASAYVSRKTLGEWIEQKKRNLEFFKKFDLMDEEGNRIALDSMVHRSVANPAIRRCELMVRMRGFEDIANEQGLAGEFYTITAPSRYHAVHSKGGFVSQWNGLNPRDTQRYLCNVWAKARAAISRAGIHVFGFRVVEPHHDGTPHWHMLLFMRPHDVEAVRDILCYHARIADSEELQTPSALKARFHVEPIDPAKGSATGYIAKYISKNIDGFALDGEQDEETGENLRDMAKSVSAWASRWRIRQFQQIGGAPVTVWRELRRLGDQRLTDSRMDAVLAAADVGDWAAYTQLQGGALVARRDLVVRLAYEITEQGKNH
;
A
#
# COMPACT_ATOMS: atom_id res chain seq x y z
N MET A 1 26.46 -7.68 -25.18
CA MET A 1 25.73 -8.52 -26.16
C MET A 1 26.28 -8.45 -27.60
N TRP A 2 26.66 -7.30 -28.13
CA TRP A 2 27.29 -7.21 -29.46
C TRP A 2 28.54 -8.07 -29.57
N ALA A 3 29.48 -7.90 -28.65
CA ALA A 3 30.76 -8.64 -28.64
C ALA A 3 30.59 -10.15 -28.47
N VAL A 4 29.50 -10.60 -27.84
CA VAL A 4 29.26 -12.05 -27.56
C VAL A 4 28.75 -12.79 -28.79
N ASN A 5 27.90 -12.18 -29.60
CA ASN A 5 27.31 -12.80 -30.78
C ASN A 5 27.03 -11.75 -31.86
N PRO A 6 28.02 -11.28 -32.59
CA PRO A 6 27.84 -10.22 -33.59
C PRO A 6 27.00 -10.66 -34.80
N GLN A 7 27.01 -11.95 -35.15
CA GLN A 7 26.27 -12.48 -36.32
C GLN A 7 24.75 -12.34 -36.19
N ASP A 8 24.20 -12.40 -34.96
CA ASP A 8 22.77 -12.32 -34.72
C ASP A 8 22.34 -10.93 -34.19
N TYR A 9 23.18 -9.90 -34.33
CA TYR A 9 22.96 -8.59 -33.69
C TYR A 9 21.66 -7.93 -34.13
N GLU A 10 21.41 -7.81 -35.40
CA GLU A 10 20.20 -7.18 -35.95
C GLU A 10 18.93 -7.91 -35.50
N TRP A 11 18.94 -9.24 -35.60
CA TRP A 11 17.83 -10.06 -35.14
C TRP A 11 17.61 -9.91 -33.61
N ARG A 12 18.66 -9.88 -32.82
CA ARG A 12 18.56 -9.71 -31.35
C ARG A 12 18.05 -8.34 -30.94
N SER A 13 18.45 -7.30 -31.66
CA SER A 13 18.03 -5.92 -31.39
C SER A 13 16.52 -5.77 -31.48
N GLN A 14 15.85 -6.53 -32.35
CA GLN A 14 14.39 -6.54 -32.46
C GLN A 14 13.67 -6.93 -31.16
N PHE A 15 14.28 -7.74 -30.32
CA PHE A 15 13.71 -8.14 -29.03
C PHE A 15 14.01 -7.15 -27.89
N LEU A 16 15.00 -6.32 -28.03
CA LEU A 16 15.56 -5.54 -26.91
C LEU A 16 15.23 -4.04 -27.00
N HIS A 17 14.89 -3.53 -28.17
CA HIS A 17 14.63 -2.10 -28.33
C HIS A 17 13.39 -1.60 -27.59
N GLU A 18 12.39 -2.46 -27.38
CA GLU A 18 11.19 -2.13 -26.61
C GLU A 18 11.40 -2.25 -25.08
N ILE A 19 12.50 -2.86 -24.67
CA ILE A 19 12.79 -3.08 -23.26
C ILE A 19 13.43 -1.81 -22.66
N PRO A 20 12.90 -1.25 -21.56
CA PRO A 20 13.54 -0.12 -20.90
C PRO A 20 15.01 -0.38 -20.58
N ASP A 21 15.89 0.61 -20.78
CA ASP A 21 17.35 0.47 -20.64
C ASP A 21 17.78 -0.20 -19.33
N TRP A 22 17.12 0.14 -18.22
CA TRP A 22 17.43 -0.41 -16.90
C TRP A 22 17.07 -1.91 -16.76
N LEU A 23 16.16 -2.45 -17.60
CA LEU A 23 15.84 -3.86 -17.71
C LEU A 23 16.71 -4.57 -18.77
N ALA A 24 17.15 -3.85 -19.79
CA ALA A 24 17.94 -4.40 -20.88
C ALA A 24 19.23 -5.04 -20.37
N GLY A 25 19.90 -4.42 -19.38
CA GLY A 25 21.09 -4.99 -18.73
C GLY A 25 20.83 -6.33 -18.05
N TYR A 26 19.69 -6.49 -17.37
CA TYR A 26 19.31 -7.77 -16.74
C TYR A 26 19.17 -8.89 -17.77
N PHE A 27 18.47 -8.64 -18.86
CA PHE A 27 18.30 -9.64 -19.94
C PHE A 27 19.58 -9.88 -20.73
N GLY A 28 20.37 -8.82 -20.96
CA GLY A 28 21.68 -8.91 -21.60
C GLY A 28 22.63 -9.85 -20.85
N ASN A 29 22.78 -9.65 -19.54
CA ASN A 29 23.61 -10.51 -18.71
C ASN A 29 23.15 -11.98 -18.72
N ARG A 30 21.81 -12.20 -18.75
CA ARG A 30 21.26 -13.56 -18.84
C ARG A 30 21.53 -14.20 -20.20
N TYR A 31 21.43 -13.43 -21.27
CA TYR A 31 21.77 -13.88 -22.62
C TYR A 31 23.25 -14.30 -22.69
N GLU A 32 24.17 -13.49 -22.19
CA GLU A 32 25.61 -13.75 -22.18
C GLU A 32 25.97 -15.02 -21.39
N LYS A 33 25.37 -15.20 -20.21
CA LYS A 33 25.54 -16.43 -19.41
C LYS A 33 25.05 -17.68 -20.15
N LEU A 34 23.91 -17.58 -20.85
CA LEU A 34 23.39 -18.70 -21.64
C LEU A 34 24.29 -19.00 -22.86
N PHE A 35 24.81 -17.95 -23.50
CA PHE A 35 25.65 -18.04 -24.66
C PHE A 35 27.02 -18.69 -24.33
N ALA A 36 27.58 -18.42 -23.17
CA ALA A 36 28.84 -18.99 -22.69
C ALA A 36 28.73 -20.48 -22.33
N GLY A 37 27.53 -21.03 -22.22
CA GLY A 37 27.33 -22.44 -21.85
C GLY A 37 27.32 -23.39 -23.06
N ARG A 38 27.17 -24.71 -22.79
CA ARG A 38 26.99 -25.72 -23.83
C ARG A 38 25.77 -25.38 -24.72
N ASP A 39 25.89 -25.55 -26.05
CA ASP A 39 24.89 -25.13 -27.05
C ASP A 39 24.50 -23.65 -26.94
N GLY A 40 25.44 -22.79 -26.54
CA GLY A 40 25.24 -21.44 -26.07
C GLY A 40 24.42 -20.56 -27.03
N ARG A 41 24.78 -20.52 -28.33
CA ARG A 41 24.03 -19.73 -29.32
C ARG A 41 22.56 -20.17 -29.40
N ARG A 42 22.31 -21.49 -29.49
CA ARG A 42 20.93 -22.01 -29.56
C ARG A 42 20.14 -21.70 -28.31
N ARG A 43 20.70 -21.88 -27.12
CA ARG A 43 20.04 -21.60 -25.83
C ARG A 43 19.77 -20.12 -25.64
N ALA A 44 20.74 -19.27 -25.94
CA ALA A 44 20.59 -17.82 -25.81
C ALA A 44 19.55 -17.26 -26.79
N ASN A 45 19.58 -17.71 -28.05
CA ASN A 45 18.59 -17.28 -29.04
C ASN A 45 17.19 -17.84 -28.74
N THR A 46 17.08 -19.06 -28.22
CA THR A 46 15.82 -19.63 -27.74
C THR A 46 15.25 -18.81 -26.58
N PHE A 47 16.10 -18.36 -25.66
CA PHE A 47 15.69 -17.46 -24.58
C PHE A 47 15.10 -16.15 -25.10
N LEU A 48 15.74 -15.51 -26.09
CA LEU A 48 15.20 -14.28 -26.69
C LEU A 48 13.85 -14.53 -27.36
N ARG A 49 13.75 -15.56 -28.18
CA ARG A 49 12.50 -15.85 -28.91
C ARG A 49 11.37 -16.23 -27.97
N LYS A 50 11.58 -17.27 -27.14
CA LYS A 50 10.50 -17.83 -26.31
C LYS A 50 10.26 -17.03 -25.04
N THR A 51 11.31 -16.67 -24.28
CA THR A 51 11.11 -15.97 -23.03
C THR A 51 10.85 -14.49 -23.26
N ILE A 52 11.68 -13.83 -24.06
CA ILE A 52 11.52 -12.38 -24.26
C ILE A 52 10.37 -12.11 -25.25
N GLY A 53 10.42 -12.68 -26.46
CA GLY A 53 9.44 -12.39 -27.52
C GLY A 53 8.03 -12.84 -27.17
N GLU A 54 7.87 -14.11 -26.77
CA GLU A 54 6.54 -14.69 -26.56
C GLU A 54 5.91 -14.33 -25.19
N ASN A 55 6.74 -14.05 -24.16
CA ASN A 55 6.22 -13.78 -22.80
C ASN A 55 6.50 -12.37 -22.30
N VAL A 56 7.77 -11.92 -22.28
CA VAL A 56 8.13 -10.65 -21.64
C VAL A 56 7.58 -9.44 -22.41
N LEU A 57 7.79 -9.36 -23.74
CA LEU A 57 7.35 -8.22 -24.53
C LEU A 57 5.82 -8.00 -24.49
N PRO A 58 4.95 -9.03 -24.68
CA PRO A 58 3.52 -8.83 -24.53
C PRO A 58 3.11 -8.30 -23.16
N ARG A 59 3.78 -8.75 -22.09
CA ARG A 59 3.52 -8.33 -20.72
C ARG A 59 3.99 -6.89 -20.47
N LEU A 60 5.15 -6.51 -20.99
CA LEU A 60 5.63 -5.13 -20.95
C LEU A 60 4.68 -4.17 -21.66
N ARG A 61 4.21 -4.53 -22.87
CA ARG A 61 3.23 -3.75 -23.62
C ARG A 61 1.92 -3.60 -22.84
N LYS A 62 1.43 -4.68 -22.22
CA LYS A 62 0.23 -4.64 -21.37
C LYS A 62 0.38 -3.68 -20.18
N VAL A 63 1.54 -3.66 -19.52
CA VAL A 63 1.82 -2.71 -18.46
C VAL A 63 2.02 -1.29 -18.99
N ALA A 64 2.75 -1.13 -20.11
CA ALA A 64 2.98 0.18 -20.73
C ALA A 64 1.66 0.86 -21.13
N ALA A 65 0.73 0.11 -21.74
CA ALA A 65 -0.60 0.63 -22.11
C ALA A 65 -1.37 1.21 -20.90
N ARG A 66 -1.19 0.65 -19.72
CA ARG A 66 -1.83 1.16 -18.49
C ARG A 66 -1.32 2.54 -18.05
N TYR A 67 -0.07 2.86 -18.39
CA TYR A 67 0.59 4.13 -18.01
C TYR A 67 0.74 5.07 -19.21
N GLN A 68 0.11 4.74 -20.32
CA GLN A 68 0.14 5.57 -21.51
C GLN A 68 -0.51 6.92 -21.24
N LEU A 69 0.19 7.96 -21.64
CA LEU A 69 -0.31 9.33 -21.63
C LEU A 69 -1.03 9.63 -22.95
N ALA A 70 -1.91 10.63 -22.95
CA ALA A 70 -2.55 11.11 -24.16
C ALA A 70 -1.51 11.65 -25.17
N ALA A 71 -1.85 11.63 -26.45
CA ALA A 71 -0.91 11.97 -27.53
C ALA A 71 -0.40 13.42 -27.43
N ASP A 72 -1.24 14.35 -27.06
CA ASP A 72 -0.95 15.77 -26.88
C ASP A 72 0.08 16.07 -25.77
N VAL A 73 0.23 15.16 -24.80
CA VAL A 73 1.29 15.27 -23.76
C VAL A 73 2.68 15.16 -24.38
N PHE A 74 2.84 14.49 -25.52
CA PHE A 74 4.15 14.33 -26.16
C PHE A 74 4.65 15.61 -26.84
N ASP A 75 3.74 16.51 -27.17
CA ASP A 75 4.06 17.82 -27.75
C ASP A 75 4.55 18.82 -26.70
N LEU A 76 4.39 18.49 -25.40
CA LEU A 76 4.90 19.32 -24.32
C LEU A 76 6.44 19.33 -24.28
N PRO A 77 7.08 20.43 -23.84
CA PRO A 77 8.55 20.56 -23.79
C PRO A 77 9.23 19.44 -23.00
N PHE A 78 8.52 18.81 -22.07
CA PHE A 78 8.99 17.72 -21.21
C PHE A 78 8.32 16.36 -21.53
N GLY A 79 7.52 16.26 -22.59
CA GLY A 79 6.73 15.07 -22.95
C GLY A 79 7.61 13.83 -23.13
N LYS A 80 8.77 13.95 -23.82
CA LYS A 80 9.74 12.86 -23.97
C LYS A 80 10.30 12.36 -22.63
N SER A 81 10.49 13.25 -21.67
CA SER A 81 10.93 12.86 -20.32
C SER A 81 9.86 12.11 -19.55
N LEU A 82 8.58 12.50 -19.71
CA LEU A 82 7.46 11.77 -19.11
C LEU A 82 7.30 10.35 -19.69
N GLN A 83 7.50 10.16 -21.01
CA GLN A 83 7.51 8.82 -21.62
C GLN A 83 8.57 7.91 -21.02
N ARG A 84 9.75 8.48 -20.73
CA ARG A 84 10.89 7.76 -20.15
C ARG A 84 10.89 7.75 -18.61
N LEU A 85 9.76 8.11 -17.98
CA LEU A 85 9.64 8.24 -16.52
C LEU A 85 10.26 7.06 -15.74
N PRO A 86 10.03 5.78 -16.11
CA PRO A 86 10.64 4.64 -15.40
C PRO A 86 12.17 4.61 -15.46
N SER A 87 12.78 5.23 -16.46
CA SER A 87 14.24 5.26 -16.66
C SER A 87 14.92 6.41 -15.92
N LEU A 88 14.18 7.46 -15.53
CA LEU A 88 14.74 8.67 -14.94
C LEU A 88 15.39 8.42 -13.57
N ASP A 89 16.56 8.98 -13.36
CA ASP A 89 17.21 9.00 -12.06
C ASP A 89 16.64 10.08 -11.12
N ARG A 90 17.30 10.34 -10.00
CA ARG A 90 16.87 11.36 -9.04
C ARG A 90 17.07 12.78 -9.57
N THR A 91 18.14 13.02 -10.28
CA THR A 91 18.50 14.34 -10.85
C THR A 91 17.55 14.70 -11.98
N ASP A 92 17.32 13.75 -12.89
CA ASP A 92 16.36 13.89 -13.98
C ASP A 92 14.94 14.17 -13.48
N LEU A 93 14.51 13.46 -12.42
CA LEU A 93 13.22 13.72 -11.81
C LEU A 93 13.09 15.12 -11.21
N LYS A 94 14.16 15.63 -10.58
CA LYS A 94 14.16 17.02 -10.07
C LYS A 94 14.06 18.01 -11.22
N LYS A 95 14.82 17.79 -12.30
CA LYS A 95 14.75 18.61 -13.50
C LYS A 95 13.34 18.58 -14.11
N LEU A 96 12.77 17.39 -14.28
CA LEU A 96 11.42 17.22 -14.81
C LEU A 96 10.38 17.91 -13.92
N SER A 97 10.47 17.77 -12.59
CA SER A 97 9.54 18.43 -11.67
C SER A 97 9.59 19.96 -11.76
N GLY A 98 10.79 20.53 -11.95
CA GLY A 98 10.95 21.97 -12.22
C GLY A 98 10.34 22.39 -13.56
N GLN A 99 10.50 21.59 -14.61
CA GLN A 99 9.88 21.86 -15.92
C GLN A 99 8.35 21.83 -15.86
N VAL A 100 7.78 20.81 -15.21
CA VAL A 100 6.31 20.69 -15.06
C VAL A 100 5.76 21.83 -14.22
N SER A 101 6.37 22.15 -13.08
CA SER A 101 5.90 23.23 -12.22
C SER A 101 6.01 24.61 -12.89
N GLY A 102 7.10 24.86 -13.63
CA GLY A 102 7.27 26.09 -14.41
C GLY A 102 6.21 26.20 -15.52
N TRP A 103 5.91 25.11 -16.21
CA TRP A 103 4.84 25.09 -17.19
C TRP A 103 3.46 25.35 -16.55
N MET A 104 3.18 24.76 -15.39
CA MET A 104 1.94 25.02 -14.66
C MET A 104 1.82 26.50 -14.24
N ALA A 105 2.92 27.11 -13.79
CA ALA A 105 2.96 28.52 -13.45
C ALA A 105 2.69 29.41 -14.70
N GLN A 106 3.30 29.07 -15.84
CA GLN A 106 3.03 29.78 -17.09
C GLN A 106 1.55 29.70 -17.49
N MET A 107 0.96 28.49 -17.43
CA MET A 107 -0.46 28.30 -17.75
C MET A 107 -1.38 29.06 -16.79
N PHE A 108 -0.99 29.18 -15.53
CA PHE A 108 -1.70 30.01 -14.56
C PHE A 108 -1.66 31.51 -14.94
N TYR A 109 -0.50 32.04 -15.29
CA TYR A 109 -0.36 33.44 -15.70
C TYR A 109 -1.07 33.72 -17.02
N ASP A 110 -0.90 32.86 -18.02
CA ASP A 110 -1.59 32.99 -19.30
C ASP A 110 -3.11 33.00 -19.12
N PHE A 111 -3.64 32.12 -18.25
CA PHE A 111 -5.06 32.09 -17.93
C PHE A 111 -5.50 33.39 -17.22
N THR A 112 -4.76 33.85 -16.21
CA THR A 112 -5.13 35.05 -15.45
C THR A 112 -5.06 36.32 -16.30
N ASP A 113 -4.16 36.39 -17.29
CA ASP A 113 -4.07 37.50 -18.25
C ASP A 113 -5.29 37.57 -19.19
N THR A 114 -5.99 36.44 -19.42
CA THR A 114 -7.26 36.46 -20.15
C THR A 114 -8.40 37.09 -19.36
N LEU A 115 -8.29 37.14 -18.01
CA LEU A 115 -9.29 37.72 -17.12
C LEU A 115 -9.11 39.24 -17.06
N LYS A 116 -9.75 39.95 -18.01
CA LYS A 116 -9.62 41.42 -18.12
C LYS A 116 -10.10 42.14 -16.85
N GLY A 117 -9.27 43.08 -16.34
CA GLY A 117 -9.56 43.95 -15.23
C GLY A 117 -9.46 43.34 -13.84
N LYS A 118 -9.50 44.19 -12.81
CA LYS A 118 -9.52 43.76 -11.41
C LYS A 118 -10.88 43.20 -11.05
N PRO A 119 -10.98 42.18 -10.17
CA PRO A 119 -12.27 41.70 -9.68
C PRO A 119 -13.01 42.83 -8.95
N LYS A 120 -14.33 42.93 -9.18
CA LYS A 120 -15.20 44.00 -8.66
C LYS A 120 -15.49 43.83 -7.17
N ASP A 121 -15.55 42.59 -6.73
CA ASP A 121 -15.86 42.23 -5.35
C ASP A 121 -15.24 40.88 -4.95
N GLU A 122 -15.42 40.51 -3.70
CA GLU A 122 -14.89 39.26 -3.15
C GLU A 122 -15.51 38.02 -3.81
N ARG A 123 -16.75 38.09 -4.25
CA ARG A 123 -17.45 37.00 -4.93
C ARG A 123 -16.82 36.72 -6.30
N GLU A 124 -16.55 37.76 -7.08
CA GLU A 124 -15.86 37.63 -8.37
C GLU A 124 -14.44 37.13 -8.19
N MET A 125 -13.72 37.61 -7.14
CA MET A 125 -12.41 37.09 -6.80
C MET A 125 -12.43 35.57 -6.55
N ARG A 126 -13.35 35.09 -5.72
CA ARG A 126 -13.53 33.66 -5.42
C ARG A 126 -13.86 32.86 -6.67
N GLN A 127 -14.72 33.37 -7.53
CA GLN A 127 -15.06 32.72 -8.79
C GLN A 127 -13.84 32.59 -9.69
N ARG A 128 -13.07 33.65 -9.90
CA ARG A 128 -11.84 33.65 -10.71
C ARG A 128 -10.79 32.67 -10.15
N THR A 129 -10.65 32.63 -8.83
CA THR A 129 -9.73 31.67 -8.16
C THR A 129 -10.16 30.22 -8.43
N LEU A 130 -11.44 29.92 -8.35
CA LEU A 130 -11.94 28.57 -8.62
C LEU A 130 -11.81 28.19 -10.10
N GLU A 131 -11.99 29.12 -11.02
CA GLU A 131 -11.77 28.91 -12.45
C GLU A 131 -10.30 28.63 -12.76
N ALA A 132 -9.36 29.40 -12.19
CA ALA A 132 -7.92 29.17 -12.31
C ALA A 132 -7.53 27.79 -11.72
N TYR A 133 -8.08 27.42 -10.57
CA TYR A 133 -7.87 26.10 -9.97
C TYR A 133 -8.33 24.97 -10.91
N ARG A 134 -9.55 25.08 -11.46
CA ARG A 134 -10.09 24.08 -12.41
C ARG A 134 -9.24 23.95 -13.66
N ASN A 135 -8.76 25.06 -14.20
CA ASN A 135 -7.87 25.07 -15.35
C ASN A 135 -6.60 24.27 -15.08
N LEU A 136 -5.88 24.58 -14.00
CA LEU A 136 -4.67 23.86 -13.61
C LEU A 136 -4.95 22.38 -13.27
N CYS A 137 -6.10 22.09 -12.67
CA CYS A 137 -6.51 20.72 -12.39
C CYS A 137 -6.70 19.89 -13.65
N SER A 138 -7.33 20.45 -14.71
CA SER A 138 -7.47 19.76 -16.00
C SER A 138 -6.12 19.40 -16.61
N LEU A 139 -5.14 20.31 -16.54
CA LEU A 139 -3.76 20.07 -17.00
C LEU A 139 -3.06 18.98 -16.16
N SER A 140 -3.26 18.97 -14.85
CA SER A 140 -2.71 17.93 -13.97
C SER A 140 -3.29 16.56 -14.27
N LEU A 141 -4.60 16.47 -14.56
CA LEU A 141 -5.29 15.24 -14.95
C LEU A 141 -4.78 14.73 -16.30
N MET A 142 -4.53 15.62 -17.27
CA MET A 142 -3.92 15.29 -18.56
C MET A 142 -2.55 14.63 -18.38
N LEU A 143 -1.78 15.05 -17.37
CA LEU A 143 -0.52 14.42 -16.97
C LEU A 143 -0.70 13.15 -16.11
N ASN A 144 -1.92 12.62 -16.03
CA ASN A 144 -2.28 11.43 -15.25
C ASN A 144 -1.95 11.56 -13.74
N ASN A 145 -2.07 12.79 -13.21
CA ASN A 145 -1.87 13.11 -11.80
C ASN A 145 -3.12 13.73 -11.20
N GLN A 146 -3.61 13.15 -10.10
CA GLN A 146 -4.76 13.69 -9.38
C GLN A 146 -4.38 14.99 -8.66
N PRO A 147 -5.08 16.12 -8.95
CA PRO A 147 -4.77 17.41 -8.33
C PRO A 147 -5.08 17.44 -6.82
N PRO A 148 -4.52 18.40 -6.08
CA PRO A 148 -4.87 18.63 -4.68
C PRO A 148 -6.37 18.96 -4.55
N TYR A 149 -7.05 18.35 -3.57
CA TYR A 149 -8.47 18.58 -3.24
C TYR A 149 -9.49 18.23 -4.33
N TRP A 150 -9.07 17.62 -5.44
CA TRP A 150 -9.94 17.31 -6.58
C TRP A 150 -11.12 16.38 -6.21
N ALA A 151 -10.86 15.35 -5.40
CA ALA A 151 -11.92 14.43 -4.95
C ALA A 151 -13.00 15.13 -4.11
N GLU A 152 -12.64 16.16 -3.33
CA GLU A 152 -13.58 16.98 -2.56
C GLU A 152 -14.38 17.89 -3.50
N HIS A 153 -13.72 18.51 -4.48
CA HIS A 153 -14.36 19.32 -5.51
C HIS A 153 -15.41 18.51 -6.31
N GLU A 154 -15.06 17.28 -6.71
CA GLU A 154 -15.99 16.39 -7.41
C GLU A 154 -17.16 15.93 -6.52
N ALA A 155 -16.89 15.59 -5.26
CA ALA A 155 -17.91 15.14 -4.32
C ALA A 155 -18.92 16.23 -3.93
N ASN A 156 -18.57 17.51 -4.11
CA ASN A 156 -19.38 18.67 -3.78
C ASN A 156 -19.88 19.43 -5.03
N ASP A 157 -20.17 18.72 -6.11
CA ASP A 157 -20.68 19.28 -7.37
C ASP A 157 -19.89 20.49 -7.90
N GLY A 158 -18.57 20.44 -7.76
CA GLY A 158 -17.68 21.50 -8.20
C GLY A 158 -17.50 22.66 -7.22
N HIS A 159 -18.03 22.55 -6.02
CA HIS A 159 -17.79 23.54 -4.96
C HIS A 159 -16.53 23.19 -4.16
N LEU A 160 -15.71 24.21 -3.90
CA LEU A 160 -14.51 24.09 -3.06
C LEU A 160 -14.30 25.39 -2.30
N GLU A 161 -13.86 25.29 -1.06
CA GLU A 161 -13.48 26.46 -0.27
C GLU A 161 -12.34 27.23 -0.97
N ASN A 162 -12.43 28.57 -1.02
CA ASN A 162 -11.45 29.42 -1.70
C ASN A 162 -10.03 29.16 -1.23
N ARG A 163 -9.80 29.03 0.07
CA ARG A 163 -8.50 28.72 0.68
C ARG A 163 -7.91 27.39 0.18
N LYS A 164 -8.75 26.38 -0.07
CA LYS A 164 -8.34 25.09 -0.64
C LYS A 164 -7.99 25.22 -2.13
N ALA A 165 -8.77 26.03 -2.87
CA ALA A 165 -8.47 26.31 -4.27
C ALA A 165 -7.12 27.03 -4.39
N GLU A 166 -6.86 28.08 -3.63
CA GLU A 166 -5.57 28.79 -3.56
C GLU A 166 -4.42 27.85 -3.20
N SER A 167 -4.57 27.08 -2.12
CA SER A 167 -3.56 26.08 -1.72
C SER A 167 -3.33 25.02 -2.81
N GLY A 168 -4.37 24.65 -3.55
CA GLY A 168 -4.30 23.75 -4.69
C GLY A 168 -3.46 24.32 -5.83
N ILE A 169 -3.72 25.57 -6.20
CA ILE A 169 -2.95 26.34 -7.22
C ILE A 169 -1.46 26.41 -6.84
N LEU A 170 -1.17 26.86 -5.62
CA LEU A 170 0.20 26.99 -5.13
C LEU A 170 0.96 25.65 -5.16
N ARG A 171 0.30 24.55 -4.80
CA ARG A 171 0.90 23.19 -4.88
C ARG A 171 1.17 22.78 -6.32
N LEU A 172 0.25 23.03 -7.25
CA LEU A 172 0.43 22.69 -8.67
C LEU A 172 1.56 23.47 -9.33
N MET A 173 1.90 24.65 -8.80
CA MET A 173 3.05 25.45 -9.22
C MET A 173 4.35 25.14 -8.46
N ALA A 174 4.31 24.24 -7.45
CA ALA A 174 5.47 23.92 -6.62
C ALA A 174 6.26 22.72 -7.16
N PRO A 175 7.59 22.84 -7.43
CA PRO A 175 8.40 21.74 -7.94
C PRO A 175 8.52 20.56 -6.98
N GLU A 176 8.49 20.80 -5.66
CA GLU A 176 8.54 19.76 -4.64
C GLU A 176 7.30 18.87 -4.67
N TRP A 177 6.14 19.45 -4.90
CA TRP A 177 4.89 18.70 -5.04
C TRP A 177 4.96 17.76 -6.25
N TRP A 178 5.39 18.25 -7.41
CA TRP A 178 5.57 17.47 -8.63
C TRP A 178 6.64 16.40 -8.46
N TYR A 179 7.75 16.72 -7.79
CA TYR A 179 8.80 15.74 -7.53
C TYR A 179 8.26 14.52 -6.78
N GLN A 180 7.45 14.73 -5.73
CA GLN A 180 6.86 13.64 -4.97
C GLN A 180 5.87 12.80 -5.83
N ARG A 181 5.10 13.44 -6.68
CA ARG A 181 4.15 12.77 -7.57
C ARG A 181 4.84 11.95 -8.65
N LEU A 182 5.75 12.57 -9.37
CA LEU A 182 6.51 11.93 -10.44
C LEU A 182 7.40 10.80 -9.91
N LYS A 183 8.06 11.01 -8.76
CA LYS A 183 8.82 9.96 -8.09
C LYS A 183 7.94 8.75 -7.78
N ARG A 184 6.77 8.99 -7.22
CA ARG A 184 5.83 7.92 -6.91
C ARG A 184 5.35 7.19 -8.17
N ALA A 185 4.96 7.90 -9.21
CA ALA A 185 4.53 7.32 -10.48
C ALA A 185 5.64 6.46 -11.10
N ARG A 186 6.87 6.99 -11.17
CA ARG A 186 8.07 6.26 -11.61
C ARG A 186 8.27 4.96 -10.83
N ASP A 187 8.26 5.08 -9.52
CA ASP A 187 8.57 3.96 -8.63
C ASP A 187 7.52 2.84 -8.72
N LEU A 188 6.23 3.20 -8.85
CA LEU A 188 5.15 2.24 -9.07
C LEU A 188 5.24 1.56 -10.44
N GLN A 189 5.52 2.34 -11.48
CA GLN A 189 5.66 1.81 -12.83
C GLN A 189 6.88 0.87 -12.95
N ARG A 190 8.01 1.22 -12.35
CA ARG A 190 9.19 0.36 -12.27
C ARG A 190 8.89 -0.98 -11.61
N GLU A 191 8.25 -0.96 -10.46
CA GLU A 191 7.92 -2.19 -9.75
C GLU A 191 6.92 -3.04 -10.53
N HIS A 192 5.93 -2.42 -11.18
CA HIS A 192 4.97 -3.12 -12.02
C HIS A 192 5.66 -3.79 -13.24
N LEU A 193 6.59 -3.10 -13.87
CA LEU A 193 7.41 -3.67 -14.96
C LEU A 193 8.29 -4.82 -14.44
N ALA A 194 8.87 -4.70 -13.24
CA ALA A 194 9.66 -5.77 -12.63
C ALA A 194 8.82 -7.03 -12.36
N ILE A 195 7.57 -6.87 -11.91
CA ILE A 195 6.60 -7.97 -11.77
C ILE A 195 6.30 -8.58 -13.14
N ALA A 196 6.01 -7.76 -14.15
CA ALA A 196 5.67 -8.20 -15.50
C ALA A 196 6.74 -9.10 -16.13
N VAL A 197 8.01 -8.79 -15.87
CA VAL A 197 9.16 -9.53 -16.42
C VAL A 197 9.67 -10.68 -15.53
N GLY A 198 8.98 -10.97 -14.43
CA GLY A 198 9.32 -12.05 -13.52
C GLY A 198 10.54 -11.78 -12.63
N GLN A 199 10.89 -10.52 -12.37
CA GLN A 199 11.93 -10.20 -11.37
C GLN A 199 11.42 -10.33 -9.93
N VAL A 200 10.09 -10.29 -9.74
CA VAL A 200 9.44 -10.53 -8.45
C VAL A 200 8.89 -11.96 -8.47
N GLN A 201 9.62 -12.87 -7.86
CA GLN A 201 9.26 -14.29 -7.72
C GLN A 201 10.22 -14.99 -6.76
N LYS A 202 9.85 -16.18 -6.29
CA LYS A 202 10.63 -17.01 -5.37
C LYS A 202 12.10 -17.15 -5.76
N SER A 203 12.40 -17.45 -7.03
CA SER A 203 13.76 -17.72 -7.50
C SER A 203 14.60 -16.48 -7.84
N ALA A 204 14.03 -15.27 -7.74
CA ALA A 204 14.73 -14.03 -8.08
C ALA A 204 14.75 -13.04 -6.90
N SER A 205 13.59 -12.50 -6.53
CA SER A 205 13.39 -11.64 -5.36
C SER A 205 11.94 -11.77 -4.94
N ALA A 206 11.68 -12.42 -3.83
CA ALA A 206 10.31 -12.61 -3.34
C ALA A 206 9.70 -11.28 -2.87
N TYR A 207 8.40 -11.13 -3.09
CA TYR A 207 7.53 -10.04 -2.65
C TYR A 207 7.76 -8.69 -3.35
N VAL A 208 9.01 -8.31 -3.61
CA VAL A 208 9.38 -7.01 -4.17
C VAL A 208 10.69 -7.11 -4.96
N SER A 209 10.87 -6.27 -5.98
CA SER A 209 12.12 -6.26 -6.74
C SER A 209 13.32 -5.83 -5.89
N ARG A 210 14.51 -6.36 -6.20
CA ARG A 210 15.76 -5.99 -5.51
C ARG A 210 16.01 -4.48 -5.55
N LYS A 211 15.64 -3.81 -6.63
CA LYS A 211 15.78 -2.36 -6.77
C LYS A 211 14.88 -1.63 -5.77
N THR A 212 13.62 -2.00 -5.67
CA THR A 212 12.68 -1.40 -4.70
C THR A 212 13.12 -1.66 -3.27
N LEU A 213 13.59 -2.87 -2.96
CA LEU A 213 14.14 -3.18 -1.63
C LEU A 213 15.35 -2.30 -1.28
N GLY A 214 16.30 -2.16 -2.21
CA GLY A 214 17.47 -1.29 -2.04
C GLY A 214 17.09 0.17 -1.82
N GLU A 215 16.20 0.72 -2.65
CA GLU A 215 15.69 2.10 -2.51
C GLU A 215 14.98 2.32 -1.15
N TRP A 216 14.23 1.32 -0.68
CA TRP A 216 13.55 1.38 0.62
C TRP A 216 14.55 1.38 1.79
N ILE A 217 15.56 0.50 1.75
CA ILE A 217 16.62 0.44 2.78
C ILE A 217 17.38 1.76 2.84
N GLU A 218 17.79 2.30 1.68
CA GLU A 218 18.46 3.60 1.63
C GLU A 218 17.60 4.76 2.14
N GLN A 219 16.29 4.74 1.83
CA GLN A 219 15.38 5.76 2.36
C GLN A 219 15.26 5.68 3.88
N LYS A 220 15.22 4.47 4.45
CA LYS A 220 15.22 4.27 5.89
C LYS A 220 16.51 4.80 6.54
N LYS A 221 17.68 4.53 5.94
CA LYS A 221 18.96 5.10 6.41
C LYS A 221 18.95 6.62 6.40
N ARG A 222 18.54 7.24 5.29
CA ARG A 222 18.45 8.72 5.17
C ARG A 222 17.47 9.32 6.20
N ASN A 223 16.34 8.68 6.43
CA ASN A 223 15.39 9.14 7.45
C ASN A 223 16.00 9.07 8.85
N LEU A 224 16.72 8.00 9.17
CA LEU A 224 17.38 7.87 10.47
C LEU A 224 18.46 8.95 10.66
N GLU A 225 19.27 9.20 9.64
CA GLU A 225 20.30 10.28 9.68
C GLU A 225 19.65 11.67 9.80
N PHE A 226 18.50 11.87 9.18
CA PHE A 226 17.73 13.11 9.34
C PHE A 226 17.23 13.25 10.80
N PHE A 227 16.60 12.22 11.36
CA PHE A 227 16.05 12.27 12.73
C PHE A 227 17.12 12.57 13.77
N LYS A 228 18.35 12.08 13.59
CA LYS A 228 19.48 12.34 14.50
C LYS A 228 19.99 13.79 14.45
N LYS A 229 19.66 14.55 13.40
CA LYS A 229 20.17 15.91 13.20
C LYS A 229 19.21 17.00 13.66
N PHE A 230 18.02 16.67 14.07
CA PHE A 230 16.97 17.64 14.40
C PHE A 230 16.37 17.39 15.76
N ASP A 231 16.10 18.47 16.47
CA ASP A 231 15.32 18.50 17.69
C ASP A 231 13.98 19.16 17.42
N LEU A 232 12.96 18.73 18.16
CA LEU A 232 11.69 19.44 18.28
C LEU A 232 11.83 20.42 19.46
N MET A 233 11.34 21.65 19.27
CA MET A 233 11.31 22.66 20.30
C MET A 233 9.85 23.10 20.50
N ASP A 234 9.38 23.11 21.74
CA ASP A 234 8.08 23.64 22.09
C ASP A 234 8.09 25.19 22.22
N GLU A 235 6.92 25.79 22.50
CA GLU A 235 6.77 27.24 22.65
C GLU A 235 7.52 27.78 23.88
N GLU A 236 7.83 26.92 24.87
CA GLU A 236 8.57 27.24 26.09
C GLU A 236 10.08 27.09 25.92
N GLY A 237 10.54 26.61 24.77
CA GLY A 237 11.95 26.42 24.45
C GLY A 237 12.54 25.07 24.90
N ASN A 238 11.72 24.14 25.39
CA ASN A 238 12.15 22.79 25.73
C ASN A 238 12.48 22.01 24.44
N ARG A 239 13.59 21.28 24.45
CA ARG A 239 14.04 20.51 23.28
C ARG A 239 13.95 19.01 23.52
N ILE A 240 13.44 18.31 22.53
CA ILE A 240 13.38 16.85 22.50
C ILE A 240 13.98 16.37 21.20
N ALA A 241 14.98 15.49 21.27
CA ALA A 241 15.60 14.90 20.08
C ALA A 241 14.55 14.14 19.24
N LEU A 242 14.48 14.44 17.95
CA LEU A 242 13.48 13.88 17.04
C LEU A 242 13.61 12.35 16.92
N ASP A 243 14.84 11.81 16.95
CA ASP A 243 15.07 10.37 16.92
C ASP A 243 14.52 9.67 18.17
N SER A 244 14.61 10.30 19.35
CA SER A 244 14.02 9.81 20.61
C SER A 244 12.49 9.72 20.50
N MET A 245 11.84 10.74 19.96
CA MET A 245 10.39 10.75 19.72
C MET A 245 9.97 9.63 18.76
N VAL A 246 10.68 9.47 17.65
CA VAL A 246 10.41 8.41 16.67
C VAL A 246 10.63 7.03 17.31
N HIS A 247 11.68 6.85 18.11
CA HIS A 247 12.00 5.59 18.76
C HIS A 247 10.95 5.16 19.77
N ARG A 248 10.31 6.10 20.46
CA ARG A 248 9.23 5.88 21.45
C ARG A 248 7.83 5.78 20.81
N SER A 249 7.71 5.94 19.52
CA SER A 249 6.42 5.92 18.81
C SER A 249 6.16 4.59 18.10
N VAL A 250 4.94 4.41 17.59
CA VAL A 250 4.57 3.26 16.73
C VAL A 250 5.28 3.25 15.36
N ALA A 251 6.10 4.26 15.06
CA ALA A 251 7.05 4.22 13.95
C ALA A 251 8.21 3.23 14.22
N ASN A 252 8.51 2.95 15.50
CA ASN A 252 9.40 1.88 15.91
C ASN A 252 8.71 0.52 15.70
N PRO A 253 9.29 -0.38 14.89
CA PRO A 253 8.70 -1.70 14.60
C PRO A 253 8.41 -2.52 15.86
N ALA A 254 9.28 -2.51 16.86
CA ALA A 254 9.10 -3.25 18.11
C ALA A 254 7.87 -2.77 18.89
N ILE A 255 7.71 -1.44 19.04
CA ILE A 255 6.53 -0.86 19.71
C ILE A 255 5.25 -1.19 18.92
N ARG A 256 5.30 -1.06 17.59
CA ARG A 256 4.17 -1.41 16.73
C ARG A 256 3.76 -2.86 16.86
N ARG A 257 4.73 -3.78 16.91
CA ARG A 257 4.48 -5.22 17.13
C ARG A 257 3.85 -5.46 18.49
N CYS A 258 4.45 -4.92 19.57
CA CYS A 258 3.91 -5.06 20.92
C CYS A 258 2.47 -4.53 21.03
N GLU A 259 2.18 -3.35 20.48
CA GLU A 259 0.81 -2.80 20.47
C GLU A 259 -0.18 -3.72 19.76
N LEU A 260 0.21 -4.29 18.60
CA LEU A 260 -0.65 -5.23 17.89
C LEU A 260 -0.89 -6.51 18.69
N MET A 261 0.14 -7.03 19.35
CA MET A 261 0.03 -8.24 20.20
C MET A 261 -0.86 -8.00 21.40
N VAL A 262 -0.71 -6.87 22.10
CA VAL A 262 -1.58 -6.50 23.23
C VAL A 262 -3.05 -6.42 22.79
N ARG A 263 -3.32 -5.82 21.64
CA ARG A 263 -4.68 -5.71 21.12
C ARG A 263 -5.28 -7.05 20.71
N MET A 264 -4.47 -7.91 20.12
CA MET A 264 -4.88 -9.28 19.79
C MET A 264 -5.20 -10.10 21.03
N ARG A 265 -4.30 -10.06 22.02
CA ARG A 265 -4.49 -10.74 23.29
C ARG A 265 -5.76 -10.27 23.99
N GLY A 266 -5.99 -8.97 24.07
CA GLY A 266 -7.21 -8.45 24.67
C GLY A 266 -8.50 -8.86 23.93
N PHE A 267 -8.48 -9.03 22.63
CA PHE A 267 -9.62 -9.59 21.89
C PHE A 267 -9.82 -11.07 22.16
N GLU A 268 -8.75 -11.84 22.31
CA GLU A 268 -8.83 -13.25 22.70
C GLU A 268 -9.37 -13.39 24.13
N ASP A 269 -8.92 -12.54 25.06
CA ASP A 269 -9.40 -12.54 26.45
C ASP A 269 -10.90 -12.24 26.49
N ILE A 270 -11.39 -11.23 25.76
CA ILE A 270 -12.82 -10.94 25.64
C ILE A 270 -13.60 -12.15 25.04
N ALA A 271 -13.04 -12.78 24.01
CA ALA A 271 -13.69 -13.92 23.39
C ALA A 271 -13.81 -15.11 24.35
N ASN A 272 -12.77 -15.40 25.11
CA ASN A 272 -12.74 -16.46 26.11
C ASN A 272 -13.74 -16.20 27.26
N GLU A 273 -13.76 -14.97 27.79
CA GLU A 273 -14.69 -14.56 28.86
C GLU A 273 -16.16 -14.65 28.41
N GLN A 274 -16.45 -14.35 27.14
CA GLN A 274 -17.80 -14.35 26.60
C GLN A 274 -18.19 -15.67 25.93
N GLY A 275 -17.33 -16.68 25.93
CA GLY A 275 -17.59 -17.97 25.28
C GLY A 275 -17.77 -17.87 23.76
N LEU A 276 -17.03 -16.94 23.10
CA LEU A 276 -17.09 -16.76 21.67
C LEU A 276 -16.17 -17.75 20.94
N ALA A 277 -16.54 -18.13 19.74
CA ALA A 277 -15.73 -18.95 18.86
C ALA A 277 -14.80 -18.08 18.02
N GLY A 278 -13.57 -18.54 17.81
CA GLY A 278 -12.58 -17.93 16.92
C GLY A 278 -12.38 -18.76 15.67
N GLU A 279 -12.30 -18.12 14.52
CA GLU A 279 -11.92 -18.77 13.26
C GLU A 279 -10.83 -17.96 12.52
N PHE A 280 -9.90 -18.70 11.93
CA PHE A 280 -8.84 -18.15 11.09
C PHE A 280 -9.15 -18.41 9.62
N TYR A 281 -9.27 -17.34 8.85
CA TYR A 281 -9.63 -17.39 7.43
C TYR A 281 -8.45 -16.95 6.57
N THR A 282 -8.23 -17.65 5.46
CA THR A 282 -7.31 -17.22 4.39
C THR A 282 -8.11 -16.99 3.11
N ILE A 283 -7.97 -15.81 2.52
CA ILE A 283 -8.64 -15.41 1.27
C ILE A 283 -7.59 -15.02 0.25
N THR A 284 -7.58 -15.71 -0.89
CA THR A 284 -6.64 -15.48 -2.00
C THR A 284 -7.38 -14.97 -3.23
N ALA A 285 -6.72 -14.11 -4.03
CA ALA A 285 -7.26 -13.61 -5.28
C ALA A 285 -7.23 -14.68 -6.40
N PRO A 286 -8.04 -14.55 -7.47
CA PRO A 286 -7.97 -15.39 -8.66
C PRO A 286 -6.61 -15.42 -9.35
N SER A 287 -6.36 -16.48 -10.15
CA SER A 287 -5.07 -16.70 -10.82
C SER A 287 -4.67 -15.56 -11.76
N ARG A 288 -5.63 -14.89 -12.38
CA ARG A 288 -5.37 -13.72 -13.26
C ARG A 288 -4.68 -12.54 -12.57
N TYR A 289 -4.65 -12.49 -11.24
CA TYR A 289 -3.92 -11.48 -10.47
C TYR A 289 -2.45 -11.85 -10.27
N HIS A 290 -2.11 -13.12 -10.42
CA HIS A 290 -0.75 -13.63 -10.23
C HIS A 290 0.08 -13.49 -11.52
N ALA A 291 1.27 -12.93 -11.39
CA ALA A 291 2.16 -12.75 -12.54
C ALA A 291 2.97 -14.02 -12.84
N VAL A 292 3.29 -14.81 -11.80
CA VAL A 292 4.17 -15.98 -11.88
C VAL A 292 3.61 -17.10 -11.03
N HIS A 293 3.73 -18.33 -11.50
CA HIS A 293 3.37 -19.52 -10.73
C HIS A 293 4.34 -19.77 -9.56
N SER A 294 3.88 -20.39 -8.49
CA SER A 294 4.70 -20.72 -7.30
C SER A 294 5.92 -21.60 -7.63
N LYS A 295 5.80 -22.49 -8.62
CA LYS A 295 6.88 -23.33 -9.13
C LYS A 295 7.73 -22.66 -10.22
N GLY A 296 7.48 -21.37 -10.50
CA GLY A 296 8.11 -20.62 -11.59
C GLY A 296 7.33 -20.70 -12.90
N GLY A 297 7.70 -19.83 -13.83
CA GLY A 297 6.99 -19.66 -15.11
C GLY A 297 5.88 -18.61 -15.03
N PHE A 298 5.56 -18.03 -16.18
CA PHE A 298 4.56 -16.97 -16.29
C PHE A 298 3.13 -17.52 -16.28
N VAL A 299 2.24 -16.87 -15.54
CA VAL A 299 0.80 -17.15 -15.59
C VAL A 299 0.23 -16.56 -16.88
N SER A 300 -0.34 -17.40 -17.74
CA SER A 300 -0.88 -16.98 -19.06
C SER A 300 -2.08 -16.04 -18.93
N GLN A 301 -2.93 -16.28 -17.95
CA GLN A 301 -4.14 -15.50 -17.67
C GLN A 301 -3.85 -14.15 -16.99
N TRP A 302 -2.60 -13.85 -16.61
CA TRP A 302 -2.29 -12.59 -15.96
C TRP A 302 -2.73 -11.40 -16.82
N ASN A 303 -3.57 -10.58 -16.26
CA ASN A 303 -4.23 -9.48 -16.97
C ASN A 303 -3.51 -8.12 -16.88
N GLY A 304 -2.28 -8.08 -16.35
CA GLY A 304 -1.51 -6.84 -16.18
C GLY A 304 -1.90 -6.03 -14.95
N LEU A 305 -2.60 -6.62 -13.99
CA LEU A 305 -2.92 -5.98 -12.71
C LEU A 305 -1.73 -6.05 -11.75
N ASN A 306 -1.66 -5.07 -10.86
CA ASN A 306 -0.62 -4.95 -9.86
C ASN A 306 -1.15 -5.26 -8.45
N PRO A 307 -0.28 -5.41 -7.43
CA PRO A 307 -0.69 -5.72 -6.06
C PRO A 307 -1.72 -4.77 -5.46
N ARG A 308 -1.74 -3.49 -5.85
CA ARG A 308 -2.74 -2.53 -5.38
C ARG A 308 -4.14 -2.80 -5.95
N ASP A 309 -4.21 -3.29 -7.19
CA ASP A 309 -5.48 -3.69 -7.80
C ASP A 309 -6.04 -4.94 -7.13
N THR A 310 -5.16 -5.91 -6.85
CA THR A 310 -5.52 -7.12 -6.09
C THR A 310 -6.01 -6.76 -4.69
N GLN A 311 -5.32 -5.86 -4.00
CA GLN A 311 -5.77 -5.38 -2.69
C GLN A 311 -7.15 -4.72 -2.78
N ARG A 312 -7.43 -3.95 -3.82
CA ARG A 312 -8.76 -3.36 -4.05
C ARG A 312 -9.83 -4.44 -4.27
N TYR A 313 -9.50 -5.47 -5.05
CA TYR A 313 -10.38 -6.62 -5.23
C TYR A 313 -10.73 -7.29 -3.88
N LEU A 314 -9.74 -7.61 -3.07
CA LEU A 314 -9.94 -8.22 -1.75
C LEU A 314 -10.74 -7.30 -0.80
N CYS A 315 -10.50 -5.98 -0.84
CA CYS A 315 -11.31 -5.01 -0.11
C CYS A 315 -12.78 -5.04 -0.54
N ASN A 316 -13.06 -5.19 -1.83
CA ASN A 316 -14.43 -5.29 -2.35
C ASN A 316 -15.10 -6.61 -1.94
N VAL A 317 -14.37 -7.74 -1.93
CA VAL A 317 -14.85 -9.02 -1.40
C VAL A 317 -15.29 -8.84 0.05
N TRP A 318 -14.42 -8.27 0.88
CA TRP A 318 -14.73 -8.00 2.28
C TRP A 318 -15.89 -7.01 2.48
N ALA A 319 -15.98 -5.96 1.68
CA ALA A 319 -17.07 -5.00 1.79
C ALA A 319 -18.45 -5.66 1.56
N LYS A 320 -18.52 -6.53 0.56
CA LYS A 320 -19.74 -7.33 0.26
C LYS A 320 -20.06 -8.33 1.38
N ALA A 321 -19.05 -9.09 1.83
CA ALA A 321 -19.21 -10.05 2.92
C ALA A 321 -19.62 -9.35 4.22
N ARG A 322 -18.98 -8.27 4.60
CA ARG A 322 -19.33 -7.47 5.79
C ARG A 322 -20.76 -6.93 5.73
N ALA A 323 -21.20 -6.46 4.56
CA ALA A 323 -22.57 -6.00 4.39
C ALA A 323 -23.59 -7.16 4.53
N ALA A 324 -23.25 -8.36 4.04
CA ALA A 324 -24.09 -9.55 4.22
C ALA A 324 -24.15 -10.00 5.68
N ILE A 325 -23.01 -10.06 6.37
CA ILE A 325 -22.91 -10.35 7.82
C ILE A 325 -23.77 -9.37 8.62
N SER A 326 -23.66 -8.06 8.32
CA SER A 326 -24.44 -7.02 9.01
C SER A 326 -25.94 -7.16 8.75
N ARG A 327 -26.39 -7.48 7.52
CA ARG A 327 -27.81 -7.73 7.21
C ARG A 327 -28.36 -8.96 7.92
N ALA A 328 -27.53 -9.96 8.18
CA ALA A 328 -27.90 -11.13 8.96
C ALA A 328 -27.97 -10.86 10.48
N GLY A 329 -27.71 -9.63 10.93
CA GLY A 329 -27.67 -9.27 12.34
C GLY A 329 -26.48 -9.86 13.10
N ILE A 330 -25.49 -10.39 12.38
CA ILE A 330 -24.30 -11.03 12.96
C ILE A 330 -23.24 -9.99 13.25
N HIS A 331 -22.57 -10.16 14.38
CA HIS A 331 -21.49 -9.28 14.81
C HIS A 331 -20.18 -10.04 14.92
N VAL A 332 -19.15 -9.49 14.34
CA VAL A 332 -17.80 -10.07 14.38
C VAL A 332 -16.77 -9.01 14.77
N PHE A 333 -15.71 -9.41 15.48
CA PHE A 333 -14.54 -8.58 15.73
C PHE A 333 -13.26 -9.40 15.63
N GLY A 334 -12.14 -8.72 15.44
CA GLY A 334 -10.86 -9.38 15.29
C GLY A 334 -9.86 -8.56 14.47
N PHE A 335 -9.04 -9.26 13.69
CA PHE A 335 -7.97 -8.65 12.88
C PHE A 335 -7.86 -9.25 11.49
N ARG A 336 -7.41 -8.41 10.57
CA ARG A 336 -6.97 -8.80 9.24
C ARG A 336 -5.50 -8.43 9.05
N VAL A 337 -4.72 -9.39 8.55
CA VAL A 337 -3.34 -9.19 8.07
C VAL A 337 -3.32 -9.38 6.56
N VAL A 338 -2.58 -8.54 5.84
CA VAL A 338 -2.35 -8.65 4.40
C VAL A 338 -0.90 -9.03 4.17
N GLU A 339 -0.68 -10.12 3.49
CA GLU A 339 0.65 -10.61 3.12
C GLU A 339 0.82 -10.70 1.59
N PRO A 340 2.05 -10.55 1.08
CA PRO A 340 2.34 -10.88 -0.30
C PRO A 340 2.57 -12.38 -0.49
N HIS A 341 2.12 -12.94 -1.61
CA HIS A 341 2.70 -14.14 -2.18
C HIS A 341 4.09 -13.85 -2.78
N HIS A 342 4.84 -14.90 -3.12
CA HIS A 342 6.18 -14.78 -3.69
C HIS A 342 6.29 -13.82 -4.90
N ASP A 343 5.21 -13.61 -5.65
CA ASP A 343 5.12 -12.71 -6.81
C ASP A 343 4.61 -11.30 -6.47
N GLY A 344 4.44 -11.01 -5.18
CA GLY A 344 3.94 -9.74 -4.66
C GLY A 344 2.40 -9.62 -4.65
N THR A 345 1.66 -10.63 -5.09
CA THR A 345 0.20 -10.62 -5.07
C THR A 345 -0.32 -10.74 -3.64
N PRO A 346 -1.13 -9.79 -3.13
CA PRO A 346 -1.63 -9.87 -1.76
C PRO A 346 -2.66 -10.98 -1.56
N HIS A 347 -2.61 -11.58 -0.38
CA HIS A 347 -3.67 -12.41 0.18
C HIS A 347 -3.95 -11.99 1.62
N TRP A 348 -5.08 -12.41 2.16
CA TRP A 348 -5.54 -11.99 3.47
C TRP A 348 -5.62 -13.14 4.45
N HIS A 349 -5.11 -12.89 5.65
CA HIS A 349 -5.37 -13.68 6.84
C HIS A 349 -6.26 -12.89 7.77
N MET A 350 -7.34 -13.52 8.25
CA MET A 350 -8.31 -12.87 9.13
C MET A 350 -8.56 -13.77 10.33
N LEU A 351 -8.41 -13.24 11.52
CA LEU A 351 -8.87 -13.87 12.75
C LEU A 351 -10.13 -13.15 13.19
N LEU A 352 -11.25 -13.85 13.26
CA LEU A 352 -12.53 -13.30 13.64
C LEU A 352 -13.11 -14.07 14.81
N PHE A 353 -13.66 -13.34 15.78
CA PHE A 353 -14.42 -13.86 16.90
C PHE A 353 -15.90 -13.54 16.72
N MET A 354 -16.76 -14.49 17.07
CA MET A 354 -18.22 -14.43 16.91
C MET A 354 -18.93 -15.40 17.87
N ARG A 355 -20.24 -15.30 17.97
CA ARG A 355 -21.01 -16.28 18.74
C ARG A 355 -20.93 -17.66 18.09
N PRO A 356 -20.90 -18.76 18.87
CA PRO A 356 -20.77 -20.11 18.32
C PRO A 356 -21.83 -20.47 17.26
N HIS A 357 -23.08 -20.02 17.44
CA HIS A 357 -24.15 -20.27 16.47
C HIS A 357 -24.07 -19.45 15.18
N ASP A 358 -23.24 -18.41 15.12
CA ASP A 358 -23.03 -17.56 13.94
C ASP A 358 -21.88 -18.08 13.04
N VAL A 359 -21.07 -19.02 13.52
CA VAL A 359 -19.84 -19.48 12.85
C VAL A 359 -20.13 -20.00 11.44
N GLU A 360 -21.12 -20.88 11.29
CA GLU A 360 -21.44 -21.47 9.98
C GLU A 360 -21.92 -20.40 9.00
N ALA A 361 -22.81 -19.51 9.42
CA ALA A 361 -23.31 -18.42 8.59
C ALA A 361 -22.19 -17.46 8.13
N VAL A 362 -21.27 -17.09 9.03
CA VAL A 362 -20.12 -16.24 8.68
C VAL A 362 -19.19 -16.94 7.70
N ARG A 363 -18.91 -18.22 7.92
CA ARG A 363 -18.10 -19.06 7.03
C ARG A 363 -18.68 -19.12 5.62
N ASP A 364 -19.98 -19.39 5.52
CA ASP A 364 -20.68 -19.49 4.24
C ASP A 364 -20.69 -18.15 3.48
N ILE A 365 -20.96 -17.05 4.17
CA ILE A 365 -20.92 -15.72 3.58
C ILE A 365 -19.52 -15.38 3.04
N LEU A 366 -18.48 -15.62 3.83
CA LEU A 366 -17.10 -15.35 3.42
C LEU A 366 -16.68 -16.25 2.25
N CYS A 367 -17.01 -17.55 2.33
CA CYS A 367 -16.74 -18.54 1.29
C CYS A 367 -17.41 -18.14 -0.03
N TYR A 368 -18.69 -17.80 -0.01
CA TYR A 368 -19.44 -17.36 -1.19
C TYR A 368 -18.78 -16.15 -1.86
N HIS A 369 -18.52 -15.08 -1.10
CA HIS A 369 -17.94 -13.87 -1.68
C HIS A 369 -16.49 -14.03 -2.14
N ALA A 370 -15.71 -14.94 -1.53
CA ALA A 370 -14.35 -15.25 -1.97
C ALA A 370 -14.30 -16.08 -3.27
N ARG A 371 -15.34 -16.89 -3.54
CA ARG A 371 -15.36 -17.86 -4.64
C ARG A 371 -16.18 -17.46 -5.85
N ILE A 372 -17.01 -16.40 -5.76
CA ILE A 372 -17.88 -15.99 -6.86
C ILE A 372 -17.14 -15.50 -8.11
N ALA A 373 -15.97 -14.86 -7.95
CA ALA A 373 -15.17 -14.41 -9.08
C ALA A 373 -14.30 -15.54 -9.62
N ASP A 374 -14.29 -15.69 -10.94
CA ASP A 374 -13.50 -16.73 -11.65
C ASP A 374 -13.73 -18.13 -11.05
N SER A 375 -15.00 -18.46 -10.82
CA SER A 375 -15.42 -19.75 -10.24
C SER A 375 -15.06 -20.94 -11.10
N GLU A 376 -14.87 -20.74 -12.39
CA GLU A 376 -14.40 -21.74 -13.36
C GLU A 376 -13.01 -22.29 -13.05
N GLU A 377 -12.17 -21.57 -12.29
CA GLU A 377 -10.87 -22.04 -11.82
C GLU A 377 -10.99 -23.06 -10.67
N LEU A 378 -12.15 -23.13 -10.01
CA LEU A 378 -12.36 -23.81 -8.73
C LEU A 378 -12.88 -25.24 -8.90
N GLN A 379 -12.35 -25.99 -9.88
CA GLN A 379 -12.81 -27.34 -10.24
C GLN A 379 -12.23 -28.44 -9.35
N THR A 380 -11.24 -28.17 -8.53
CA THR A 380 -10.59 -29.14 -7.67
C THR A 380 -10.66 -28.75 -6.18
N PRO A 381 -10.67 -29.72 -5.25
CA PRO A 381 -10.61 -29.42 -3.82
C PRO A 381 -9.40 -28.56 -3.44
N SER A 382 -8.26 -28.76 -4.09
CA SER A 382 -7.04 -27.97 -3.88
C SER A 382 -7.23 -26.51 -4.31
N ALA A 383 -7.88 -26.26 -5.46
CA ALA A 383 -8.17 -24.90 -5.93
C ALA A 383 -9.17 -24.18 -5.00
N LEU A 384 -10.21 -24.90 -4.53
CA LEU A 384 -11.17 -24.38 -3.57
C LEU A 384 -10.48 -23.97 -2.26
N LYS A 385 -9.60 -24.84 -1.73
CA LYS A 385 -8.81 -24.56 -0.51
C LYS A 385 -7.84 -23.41 -0.71
N ALA A 386 -7.19 -23.32 -1.87
CA ALA A 386 -6.28 -22.22 -2.19
C ALA A 386 -6.99 -20.86 -2.26
N ARG A 387 -8.23 -20.82 -2.77
CA ARG A 387 -9.03 -19.60 -2.86
C ARG A 387 -9.59 -19.14 -1.52
N PHE A 388 -10.08 -20.07 -0.72
CA PHE A 388 -10.67 -19.82 0.59
C PHE A 388 -10.41 -21.00 1.52
N HIS A 389 -9.71 -20.74 2.61
CA HIS A 389 -9.42 -21.71 3.65
C HIS A 389 -9.87 -21.19 5.01
N VAL A 390 -10.36 -22.09 5.83
CA VAL A 390 -10.83 -21.82 7.18
C VAL A 390 -10.18 -22.82 8.14
N GLU A 391 -9.76 -22.31 9.29
CA GLU A 391 -9.24 -23.13 10.39
C GLU A 391 -9.87 -22.64 11.70
N PRO A 392 -10.69 -23.47 12.36
CA PRO A 392 -11.23 -23.16 13.68
C PRO A 392 -10.10 -23.05 14.69
N ILE A 393 -10.16 -22.05 15.56
CA ILE A 393 -9.24 -21.91 16.68
C ILE A 393 -9.61 -22.93 17.75
N ASP A 394 -8.69 -23.85 18.01
CA ASP A 394 -8.81 -24.86 19.04
C ASP A 394 -7.90 -24.47 20.22
N PRO A 395 -8.47 -24.06 21.38
CA PRO A 395 -7.69 -23.69 22.56
C PRO A 395 -6.75 -24.77 23.06
N ALA A 396 -7.05 -26.05 22.77
CA ALA A 396 -6.20 -27.18 23.14
C ALA A 396 -4.90 -27.25 22.30
N LYS A 397 -4.91 -26.66 21.10
CA LYS A 397 -3.77 -26.63 20.17
C LYS A 397 -2.93 -25.36 20.30
N GLY A 398 -3.49 -24.30 20.88
CA GLY A 398 -2.82 -23.03 21.05
C GLY A 398 -3.76 -21.83 21.13
N SER A 399 -3.20 -20.68 21.47
CA SER A 399 -3.96 -19.43 21.55
C SER A 399 -4.22 -18.82 20.17
N ALA A 400 -5.35 -18.14 20.01
CA ALA A 400 -5.65 -17.37 18.80
C ALA A 400 -4.58 -16.30 18.53
N THR A 401 -4.05 -15.67 19.58
CA THR A 401 -2.93 -14.74 19.49
C THR A 401 -1.69 -15.42 18.95
N GLY A 402 -1.39 -16.66 19.35
CA GLY A 402 -0.27 -17.45 18.84
C GLY A 402 -0.36 -17.69 17.32
N TYR A 403 -1.53 -18.00 16.81
CA TYR A 403 -1.77 -18.17 15.37
C TYR A 403 -1.39 -16.92 14.57
N ILE A 404 -1.80 -15.74 15.02
CA ILE A 404 -1.57 -14.50 14.28
C ILE A 404 -0.19 -13.87 14.57
N ALA A 405 0.45 -14.25 15.69
CA ALA A 405 1.74 -13.70 16.11
C ALA A 405 2.83 -13.89 15.04
N LYS A 406 2.90 -15.09 14.43
CA LYS A 406 3.83 -15.39 13.33
C LYS A 406 3.66 -14.39 12.16
N TYR A 407 2.41 -14.12 11.77
CA TYR A 407 2.10 -13.17 10.70
C TYR A 407 2.47 -11.73 11.08
N ILE A 408 2.24 -11.34 12.34
CA ILE A 408 2.62 -10.01 12.83
C ILE A 408 4.14 -9.85 12.80
N SER A 409 4.88 -10.80 13.34
CA SER A 409 6.35 -10.76 13.37
C SER A 409 6.96 -10.78 11.98
N LYS A 410 6.53 -11.70 11.09
CA LYS A 410 6.97 -11.79 9.71
C LYS A 410 6.77 -10.48 8.93
N ASN A 411 5.68 -9.78 9.19
CA ASN A 411 5.32 -8.56 8.45
C ASN A 411 5.90 -7.26 9.03
N ILE A 412 6.53 -7.30 10.22
CA ILE A 412 7.03 -6.09 10.89
C ILE A 412 8.55 -6.11 10.99
N ASP A 413 9.12 -7.03 11.78
CA ASP A 413 10.54 -7.01 12.17
C ASP A 413 11.22 -8.39 12.21
N GLY A 414 10.46 -9.47 12.03
CA GLY A 414 10.97 -10.84 12.12
C GLY A 414 11.35 -11.28 13.53
N PHE A 415 10.86 -10.60 14.57
CA PHE A 415 11.16 -10.92 15.96
C PHE A 415 10.73 -12.33 16.35
N ALA A 416 11.59 -13.05 17.06
CA ALA A 416 11.40 -14.43 17.52
C ALA A 416 11.17 -15.45 16.38
N LEU A 417 11.61 -15.13 15.16
CA LEU A 417 11.55 -16.01 13.99
C LEU A 417 12.96 -16.42 13.51
N ASP A 418 13.95 -16.31 14.41
CA ASP A 418 15.33 -16.70 14.11
C ASP A 418 15.39 -18.22 13.84
N GLY A 419 15.91 -18.60 12.67
CA GLY A 419 15.99 -19.99 12.24
C GLY A 419 14.72 -20.56 11.59
N GLU A 420 13.59 -19.85 11.63
CA GLU A 420 12.39 -20.23 10.89
C GLU A 420 12.51 -19.87 9.40
N GLN A 421 12.00 -20.75 8.54
CA GLN A 421 11.94 -20.56 7.11
C GLN A 421 10.51 -20.28 6.66
N ASP A 422 10.39 -19.45 5.66
CA ASP A 422 9.12 -19.20 4.98
C ASP A 422 8.68 -20.43 4.18
N GLU A 423 7.48 -20.90 4.42
CA GLU A 423 6.95 -22.12 3.78
C GLU A 423 6.85 -21.99 2.25
N GLU A 424 6.60 -20.78 1.75
CA GLU A 424 6.46 -20.53 0.32
C GLU A 424 7.83 -20.35 -0.36
N THR A 425 8.75 -19.63 0.25
CA THR A 425 10.04 -19.25 -0.37
C THR A 425 11.22 -20.09 0.10
N GLY A 426 11.17 -20.63 1.32
CA GLY A 426 12.28 -21.33 1.97
C GLY A 426 13.39 -20.40 2.47
N GLU A 427 13.18 -19.07 2.43
CA GLU A 427 14.11 -18.08 2.96
C GLU A 427 13.89 -17.84 4.46
N ASN A 428 14.89 -17.29 5.14
CA ASN A 428 14.78 -16.94 6.56
C ASN A 428 13.74 -15.83 6.76
N LEU A 429 12.75 -16.07 7.62
CA LEU A 429 11.63 -15.15 7.86
C LEU A 429 12.06 -13.77 8.35
N ARG A 430 13.12 -13.69 9.14
CA ARG A 430 13.66 -12.42 9.64
C ARG A 430 14.18 -11.53 8.51
N ASP A 431 14.87 -12.12 7.53
CA ASP A 431 15.41 -11.36 6.40
C ASP A 431 14.29 -10.89 5.47
N MET A 432 13.22 -11.67 5.37
CA MET A 432 12.06 -11.36 4.53
C MET A 432 11.21 -10.20 5.07
N ALA A 433 11.23 -9.92 6.37
CA ALA A 433 10.44 -8.82 6.97
C ALA A 433 10.73 -7.45 6.31
N LYS A 434 11.97 -7.21 5.89
CA LYS A 434 12.35 -6.00 5.14
C LYS A 434 11.70 -5.95 3.76
N SER A 435 11.68 -7.07 3.04
CA SER A 435 11.05 -7.20 1.72
C SER A 435 9.54 -6.99 1.80
N VAL A 436 8.88 -7.58 2.80
CA VAL A 436 7.44 -7.41 3.05
C VAL A 436 7.11 -5.95 3.41
N SER A 437 7.92 -5.32 4.27
CA SER A 437 7.75 -3.90 4.62
C SER A 437 7.96 -2.97 3.42
N ALA A 438 8.95 -3.26 2.57
CA ALA A 438 9.21 -2.52 1.33
C ALA A 438 8.04 -2.67 0.34
N TRP A 439 7.51 -3.89 0.18
CA TRP A 439 6.33 -4.18 -0.62
C TRP A 439 5.10 -3.38 -0.15
N ALA A 440 4.77 -3.45 1.14
CA ALA A 440 3.63 -2.74 1.70
C ALA A 440 3.76 -1.21 1.51
N SER A 441 4.98 -0.68 1.70
CA SER A 441 5.29 0.72 1.47
C SER A 441 5.15 1.11 0.00
N ARG A 442 5.68 0.30 -0.93
CA ARG A 442 5.63 0.55 -2.37
C ARG A 442 4.19 0.62 -2.88
N TRP A 443 3.37 -0.35 -2.51
CA TRP A 443 1.99 -0.45 -2.96
C TRP A 443 0.99 0.30 -2.09
N ARG A 444 1.45 0.91 -0.97
CA ARG A 444 0.61 1.58 0.03
C ARG A 444 -0.51 0.68 0.54
N ILE A 445 -0.17 -0.54 0.87
CA ILE A 445 -1.07 -1.52 1.43
C ILE A 445 -1.06 -1.42 2.95
N ARG A 446 -2.23 -1.21 3.54
CA ARG A 446 -2.42 -1.30 4.99
C ARG A 446 -2.43 -2.77 5.40
N GLN A 447 -1.30 -3.23 5.94
CA GLN A 447 -1.11 -4.64 6.28
C GLN A 447 -2.01 -5.10 7.43
N PHE A 448 -2.19 -4.28 8.45
CA PHE A 448 -2.95 -4.64 9.65
C PHE A 448 -4.21 -3.79 9.76
N GLN A 449 -5.35 -4.47 9.94
CA GLN A 449 -6.65 -3.81 10.10
C GLN A 449 -7.42 -4.48 11.23
N GLN A 450 -7.72 -3.70 12.28
CA GLN A 450 -8.69 -4.10 13.29
C GLN A 450 -10.11 -4.08 12.70
N ILE A 451 -10.90 -5.07 13.08
CA ILE A 451 -12.32 -5.22 12.73
C ILE A 451 -13.11 -5.20 14.04
N GLY A 452 -14.09 -4.32 14.18
CA GLY A 452 -14.78 -4.12 15.46
C GLY A 452 -13.89 -3.57 16.57
N GLY A 453 -14.40 -3.58 17.79
CA GLY A 453 -13.72 -3.14 19.00
C GLY A 453 -13.51 -1.62 19.13
N ALA A 454 -12.99 -1.22 20.26
CA ALA A 454 -12.74 0.18 20.59
C ALA A 454 -11.62 0.81 19.73
N PRO A 455 -11.63 2.14 19.48
CA PRO A 455 -10.69 2.80 18.59
C PRO A 455 -9.27 2.88 19.18
N VAL A 456 -8.28 2.43 18.41
CA VAL A 456 -6.87 2.55 18.80
C VAL A 456 -6.36 4.00 18.88
N THR A 457 -6.99 4.92 18.16
CA THR A 457 -6.64 6.35 18.26
C THR A 457 -6.97 6.91 19.64
N VAL A 458 -8.15 6.64 20.17
CA VAL A 458 -8.54 7.01 21.53
C VAL A 458 -7.61 6.37 22.58
N TRP A 459 -7.32 5.06 22.43
CA TRP A 459 -6.36 4.34 23.27
C TRP A 459 -5.01 5.04 23.35
N ARG A 460 -4.46 5.48 22.22
CA ARG A 460 -3.16 6.16 22.17
C ARG A 460 -3.19 7.54 22.81
N GLU A 461 -4.28 8.30 22.61
CA GLU A 461 -4.42 9.62 23.23
C GLU A 461 -4.58 9.51 24.77
N LEU A 462 -5.39 8.57 25.25
CA LEU A 462 -5.52 8.30 26.69
C LEU A 462 -4.16 7.96 27.32
N ARG A 463 -3.37 7.10 26.69
CA ARG A 463 -2.01 6.76 27.17
C ARG A 463 -1.02 7.94 27.18
N ARG A 464 -1.30 9.01 26.43
CA ARG A 464 -0.50 10.25 26.47
C ARG A 464 -0.88 11.15 27.65
N LEU A 465 -2.09 11.01 28.16
CA LEU A 465 -2.53 11.77 29.32
C LEU A 465 -1.87 11.27 30.62
N GLY A 466 -1.44 10.02 30.66
CA GLY A 466 -0.76 9.43 31.84
C GLY A 466 -1.60 9.55 33.12
N ASP A 467 -1.02 10.14 34.17
CA ASP A 467 -1.62 10.26 35.51
C ASP A 467 -2.75 11.30 35.63
N GLN A 468 -3.12 11.96 34.54
CA GLN A 468 -4.22 12.94 34.57
C GLN A 468 -5.53 12.23 34.84
N ARG A 469 -6.39 12.84 35.66
CA ARG A 469 -7.74 12.33 35.90
C ARG A 469 -8.76 13.06 35.04
N LEU A 470 -9.75 12.30 34.58
CA LEU A 470 -10.90 12.84 33.87
C LEU A 470 -12.05 13.13 34.83
N THR A 471 -12.90 14.08 34.48
CA THR A 471 -14.00 14.55 35.35
C THR A 471 -15.13 13.53 35.55
N ASP A 472 -15.33 12.61 34.61
CA ASP A 472 -16.32 11.53 34.69
C ASP A 472 -15.63 10.21 35.11
N SER A 473 -16.14 9.57 36.16
CA SER A 473 -15.58 8.34 36.70
C SER A 473 -15.51 7.16 35.70
N ARG A 474 -16.45 7.11 34.74
CA ARG A 474 -16.43 6.09 33.69
C ARG A 474 -15.33 6.37 32.67
N MET A 475 -15.13 7.64 32.33
CA MET A 475 -14.03 8.05 31.45
C MET A 475 -12.68 7.81 32.11
N ASP A 476 -12.59 8.06 33.44
CA ASP A 476 -11.38 7.81 34.22
C ASP A 476 -11.03 6.31 34.28
N ALA A 477 -12.04 5.44 34.40
CA ALA A 477 -11.85 3.99 34.33
C ALA A 477 -11.31 3.56 32.94
N VAL A 478 -11.82 4.13 31.84
CA VAL A 478 -11.33 3.88 30.48
C VAL A 478 -9.87 4.33 30.33
N LEU A 479 -9.52 5.50 30.89
CA LEU A 479 -8.16 6.02 30.92
C LEU A 479 -7.23 5.08 31.69
N ALA A 480 -7.60 4.66 32.89
CA ALA A 480 -6.80 3.76 33.73
C ALA A 480 -6.51 2.42 33.02
N ALA A 481 -7.51 1.82 32.38
CA ALA A 481 -7.34 0.61 31.57
C ALA A 481 -6.39 0.82 30.39
N ALA A 482 -6.48 1.97 29.73
CA ALA A 482 -5.59 2.31 28.63
C ALA A 482 -4.14 2.51 29.12
N ASP A 483 -3.92 3.19 30.24
CA ASP A 483 -2.61 3.51 30.80
C ASP A 483 -1.83 2.25 31.17
N VAL A 484 -2.47 1.32 31.89
CA VAL A 484 -1.83 0.03 32.27
C VAL A 484 -1.64 -0.92 31.08
N GLY A 485 -2.20 -0.61 29.93
CA GLY A 485 -2.02 -1.44 28.73
C GLY A 485 -3.01 -2.60 28.62
N ASP A 486 -4.11 -2.61 29.37
CA ASP A 486 -5.15 -3.63 29.31
C ASP A 486 -6.17 -3.33 28.20
N TRP A 487 -5.97 -3.94 27.04
CA TRP A 487 -6.86 -3.75 25.88
C TRP A 487 -8.24 -4.37 26.10
N ALA A 488 -8.34 -5.47 26.84
CA ALA A 488 -9.62 -6.12 27.11
C ALA A 488 -10.50 -5.21 27.99
N ALA A 489 -9.96 -4.78 29.14
CA ALA A 489 -10.66 -3.86 30.04
C ALA A 489 -10.99 -2.54 29.33
N TYR A 490 -10.05 -1.95 28.59
CA TYR A 490 -10.29 -0.74 27.79
C TYR A 490 -11.48 -0.92 26.82
N THR A 491 -11.52 -2.03 26.09
CA THR A 491 -12.59 -2.30 25.12
C THR A 491 -13.94 -2.53 25.82
N GLN A 492 -13.95 -3.26 26.93
CA GLN A 492 -15.14 -3.51 27.73
C GLN A 492 -15.72 -2.20 28.31
N LEU A 493 -14.87 -1.37 28.92
CA LEU A 493 -15.24 -0.08 29.51
C LEU A 493 -15.69 0.96 28.47
N GLN A 494 -15.23 0.83 27.22
CA GLN A 494 -15.72 1.65 26.09
C GLN A 494 -17.12 1.22 25.59
N GLY A 495 -17.69 0.13 26.13
CA GLY A 495 -19.01 -0.40 25.75
C GLY A 495 -18.95 -1.78 25.07
N GLY A 496 -17.77 -2.43 25.07
CA GLY A 496 -17.57 -3.78 24.53
C GLY A 496 -17.03 -3.83 23.09
N ALA A 497 -16.66 -5.02 22.63
CA ALA A 497 -16.05 -5.24 21.32
C ALA A 497 -16.98 -4.93 20.13
N LEU A 498 -18.27 -4.84 20.37
CA LEU A 498 -19.31 -4.63 19.36
C LEU A 498 -19.99 -3.26 19.47
N VAL A 499 -19.50 -2.39 20.34
CA VAL A 499 -20.06 -1.05 20.58
C VAL A 499 -20.07 -0.21 19.31
N ALA A 500 -21.18 0.44 19.04
CA ALA A 500 -21.27 1.40 17.95
C ALA A 500 -20.43 2.64 18.28
N ARG A 501 -19.82 3.25 17.26
CA ARG A 501 -18.89 4.39 17.45
C ARG A 501 -19.54 5.59 18.16
N ARG A 502 -20.84 5.76 17.99
CA ARG A 502 -21.63 6.82 18.64
C ARG A 502 -21.84 6.58 20.15
N ASP A 503 -21.75 5.32 20.59
CA ASP A 503 -22.08 4.88 21.95
C ASP A 503 -20.82 4.67 22.82
N LEU A 504 -19.62 4.98 22.29
CA LEU A 504 -18.36 4.94 23.02
C LEU A 504 -18.35 5.90 24.20
N VAL A 505 -17.86 5.45 25.36
CA VAL A 505 -17.73 6.26 26.58
C VAL A 505 -16.76 7.43 26.35
N VAL A 506 -15.62 7.19 25.70
CA VAL A 506 -14.63 8.23 25.36
C VAL A 506 -14.46 8.34 23.87
N ARG A 507 -14.53 9.57 23.36
CA ARG A 507 -14.33 9.90 21.94
C ARG A 507 -13.43 11.12 21.80
N LEU A 508 -12.66 11.16 20.70
CA LEU A 508 -11.88 12.36 20.36
C LEU A 508 -12.83 13.44 19.84
N ALA A 509 -12.71 14.65 20.38
CA ALA A 509 -13.27 15.85 19.83
C ALA A 509 -12.16 16.67 19.17
N TYR A 510 -12.45 17.32 18.05
CA TYR A 510 -11.52 18.20 17.35
C TYR A 510 -12.12 19.60 17.32
N GLU A 511 -11.39 20.56 17.84
CA GLU A 511 -11.71 21.97 17.68
C GLU A 511 -10.96 22.54 16.47
N ILE A 512 -11.67 23.26 15.62
CA ILE A 512 -11.05 24.01 14.53
C ILE A 512 -10.74 25.40 15.09
N THR A 513 -9.46 25.64 15.39
CA THR A 513 -9.01 26.98 15.79
C THR A 513 -9.00 27.92 14.59
N GLU A 514 -9.33 29.20 14.79
CA GLU A 514 -9.36 30.21 13.72
C GLU A 514 -8.03 30.37 12.97
N GLN A 515 -6.92 29.94 13.56
CA GLN A 515 -5.61 30.00 12.94
C GLN A 515 -5.34 28.90 11.90
N GLY A 516 -6.29 27.99 11.65
CA GLY A 516 -6.26 27.03 10.55
C GLY A 516 -5.06 26.09 10.52
N LYS A 517 -4.42 25.86 11.64
CA LYS A 517 -3.36 24.85 11.78
C LYS A 517 -4.00 23.53 12.15
N ASN A 518 -4.06 22.61 11.20
CA ASN A 518 -4.27 21.21 11.49
C ASN A 518 -3.03 20.70 12.24
N HIS A 519 -3.18 20.40 13.48
CA HIS A 519 -2.22 19.61 14.25
C HIS A 519 -2.40 18.11 13.97
#